data_ba534cda2b4ff6adbd2a50ece3101adc
#
_entry.id   ba534cda2b4ff6adbd2a50ece3101adc
#
_cell.length_a   1.000
_cell.length_b   1.000
_cell.length_c   1.000
_cell.angle_alpha   90.00
_cell.angle_beta   90.00
_cell.angle_gamma   90.00
#
_symmetry.space_group_name_H-M   'P 1'
#
loop_
_entity.id
_entity.type
_entity.pdbx_description
1 polymer ?
#
loop_
_entity_poly.entity_id
_entity_poly.type
_entity_poly.pdbx_seq_one_letter_code
_entity_poly.pdbx_strand_id
1 'polypeptide(L)'
;MRAVNPIGQSVDRLDVRRHNLSLVLRQVSSAGVHSRASVATETGLTRATVSSLVDDLIRRGLVKEVGQADAQRMGRPATLLETDGSKVVAIGIEIDVGAMYAVALDLGGRVVHQRRRVLGGSTDVDSLLGRLVEEIRVATRRVEAEGGRVAGLSVAVPGIVDVNRGRVVRAPNLGWSNVPLGDRLASRLGGDLPIVIDNEANLGAVAELRTPPMAGVRHLVYLLAVNGVGSGVVLDGALFRGASGAAGEFGHTTMKPDGPLCACGSRGCWETMIGLKALLHSTVPDLAEGLLADTRRGTEQKVQPVVERARAGDRTALAGLRSFGRWLGLGLANVIDACNPEVIVLAGFLPSISSWVMPSAMKAVHANVLPESVATCRVVSTTLGFTAGARGGAMLAIDQVLADPTSISLL
;
A
#
# COMPACT_ATOMS: atom_id res chain seq x y z
N MET A 1 9.87 -5.32 -19.88
CA MET A 1 10.76 -6.29 -20.54
C MET A 1 10.32 -7.69 -20.11
N ARG A 2 9.87 -8.52 -21.02
CA ARG A 2 9.59 -9.93 -20.73
C ARG A 2 10.91 -10.62 -20.38
N ALA A 3 11.00 -11.22 -19.19
CA ALA A 3 12.12 -12.07 -18.84
C ALA A 3 12.19 -13.21 -19.88
N VAL A 4 13.28 -13.26 -20.62
CA VAL A 4 13.60 -14.40 -21.50
C VAL A 4 13.95 -15.55 -20.57
N ASN A 5 13.10 -16.56 -20.50
CA ASN A 5 13.44 -17.82 -19.84
C ASN A 5 14.64 -18.43 -20.58
N PRO A 6 15.73 -18.78 -19.90
CA PRO A 6 16.81 -19.51 -20.53
C PRO A 6 16.30 -20.89 -20.98
N ILE A 7 16.36 -21.13 -22.25
CA ILE A 7 16.03 -22.40 -22.89
C ILE A 7 16.93 -23.49 -22.28
N GLY A 8 16.35 -24.45 -21.51
CA GLY A 8 17.09 -25.66 -21.15
C GLY A 8 16.99 -26.18 -19.71
N GLN A 9 16.17 -25.61 -18.81
CA GLN A 9 15.90 -26.26 -17.52
C GLN A 9 14.65 -27.15 -17.64
N SER A 10 14.79 -28.45 -17.36
CA SER A 10 13.65 -29.37 -17.24
C SER A 10 12.78 -28.85 -16.10
N VAL A 11 11.52 -28.51 -16.40
CA VAL A 11 10.54 -28.08 -15.39
C VAL A 11 10.29 -29.27 -14.47
N ASP A 12 10.66 -29.18 -13.20
CA ASP A 12 10.42 -30.24 -12.23
C ASP A 12 8.91 -30.42 -12.05
N ARG A 13 8.50 -31.67 -11.79
CA ARG A 13 7.07 -31.99 -11.47
C ARG A 13 6.54 -31.17 -10.31
N LEU A 14 7.39 -30.81 -9.35
CA LEU A 14 7.04 -29.94 -8.22
C LEU A 14 6.74 -28.51 -8.68
N ASP A 15 7.52 -27.96 -9.62
CA ASP A 15 7.30 -26.64 -10.18
C ASP A 15 6.00 -26.56 -10.98
N VAL A 16 5.69 -27.60 -11.77
CA VAL A 16 4.40 -27.71 -12.50
C VAL A 16 3.24 -27.75 -11.52
N ARG A 17 3.37 -28.55 -10.44
CA ARG A 17 2.31 -28.65 -9.43
C ARG A 17 2.10 -27.33 -8.70
N ARG A 18 3.17 -26.64 -8.29
CA ARG A 18 3.14 -25.32 -7.66
C ARG A 18 2.45 -24.29 -8.56
N HIS A 19 2.84 -24.26 -9.83
CA HIS A 19 2.22 -23.38 -10.83
C HIS A 19 0.72 -23.64 -10.96
N ASN A 20 0.33 -24.91 -11.09
CA ASN A 20 -1.08 -25.29 -11.22
C ASN A 20 -1.89 -25.00 -9.95
N LEU A 21 -1.32 -25.17 -8.74
CA LEU A 21 -1.96 -24.76 -7.48
C LEU A 21 -2.21 -23.25 -7.45
N SER A 22 -1.21 -22.45 -7.84
CA SER A 22 -1.34 -20.99 -7.97
C SER A 22 -2.45 -20.60 -8.96
N LEU A 23 -2.47 -21.25 -10.14
CA LEU A 23 -3.47 -20.99 -11.18
C LEU A 23 -4.89 -21.27 -10.68
N VAL A 24 -5.11 -22.44 -10.05
CA VAL A 24 -6.41 -22.82 -9.48
C VAL A 24 -6.81 -21.88 -8.34
N LEU A 25 -5.90 -21.55 -7.41
CA LEU A 25 -6.20 -20.66 -6.30
C LEU A 25 -6.55 -19.24 -6.78
N ARG A 26 -5.81 -18.69 -7.73
CA ARG A 26 -6.13 -17.39 -8.34
C ARG A 26 -7.48 -17.38 -9.02
N GLN A 27 -7.83 -18.47 -9.71
CA GLN A 27 -9.14 -18.59 -10.34
C GLN A 27 -10.27 -18.61 -9.31
N VAL A 28 -10.14 -19.38 -8.22
CA VAL A 28 -11.14 -19.41 -7.13
C VAL A 28 -11.19 -18.06 -6.39
N SER A 29 -10.08 -17.30 -6.33
CA SER A 29 -10.02 -15.98 -5.70
C SER A 29 -10.54 -14.85 -6.59
N SER A 30 -10.81 -15.11 -7.87
CA SER A 30 -11.38 -14.10 -8.78
C SER A 30 -12.86 -13.86 -8.51
N ALA A 31 -13.38 -12.73 -8.98
CA ALA A 31 -14.80 -12.43 -8.84
C ALA A 31 -15.67 -13.45 -9.60
N GLY A 32 -16.69 -13.98 -8.94
CA GLY A 32 -17.63 -14.93 -9.55
C GLY A 32 -17.88 -16.17 -8.70
N VAL A 33 -18.71 -17.04 -9.22
CA VAL A 33 -19.07 -18.32 -8.60
C VAL A 33 -18.28 -19.42 -9.28
N HIS A 34 -17.46 -20.14 -8.54
CA HIS A 34 -16.58 -21.17 -9.08
C HIS A 34 -17.01 -22.57 -8.63
N SER A 35 -16.87 -23.53 -9.53
CA SER A 35 -16.97 -24.95 -9.24
C SER A 35 -15.74 -25.67 -9.79
N ARG A 36 -15.46 -26.90 -9.35
CA ARG A 36 -14.34 -27.68 -9.90
C ARG A 36 -14.43 -27.80 -11.44
N ALA A 37 -15.63 -27.85 -11.98
CA ALA A 37 -15.87 -27.96 -13.43
C ALA A 37 -15.59 -26.61 -14.14
N SER A 38 -16.06 -25.47 -13.60
CA SER A 38 -15.77 -24.16 -14.20
C SER A 38 -14.28 -23.84 -14.13
N VAL A 39 -13.64 -24.09 -12.98
CA VAL A 39 -12.17 -23.92 -12.83
C VAL A 39 -11.41 -24.77 -13.85
N ALA A 40 -11.83 -26.01 -14.13
CA ALA A 40 -11.19 -26.85 -15.15
C ALA A 40 -11.32 -26.23 -16.56
N THR A 41 -12.49 -25.70 -16.89
CA THR A 41 -12.74 -25.05 -18.18
C THR A 41 -11.91 -23.77 -18.34
N GLU A 42 -11.88 -22.93 -17.31
CA GLU A 42 -11.23 -21.61 -17.32
C GLU A 42 -9.70 -21.70 -17.28
N THR A 43 -9.15 -22.71 -16.58
CA THR A 43 -7.70 -22.94 -16.48
C THR A 43 -7.13 -23.83 -17.59
N GLY A 44 -7.98 -24.55 -18.33
CA GLY A 44 -7.55 -25.55 -19.33
C GLY A 44 -6.99 -26.84 -18.71
N LEU A 45 -7.08 -27.02 -17.39
CA LEU A 45 -6.63 -28.23 -16.71
C LEU A 45 -7.70 -29.34 -16.78
N THR A 46 -7.27 -30.61 -16.71
CA THR A 46 -8.23 -31.72 -16.65
C THR A 46 -9.03 -31.70 -15.35
N ARG A 47 -10.29 -32.21 -15.38
CA ARG A 47 -11.13 -32.29 -14.17
C ARG A 47 -10.48 -33.08 -13.04
N ALA A 48 -9.74 -34.14 -13.35
CA ALA A 48 -9.03 -34.96 -12.36
C ALA A 48 -7.90 -34.15 -11.70
N THR A 49 -7.14 -33.40 -12.51
CA THR A 49 -6.09 -32.50 -12.00
C THR A 49 -6.67 -31.43 -11.08
N VAL A 50 -7.72 -30.72 -11.52
CA VAL A 50 -8.38 -29.69 -10.70
C VAL A 50 -8.93 -30.26 -9.40
N SER A 51 -9.56 -31.45 -9.43
CA SER A 51 -10.06 -32.09 -8.19
C SER A 51 -8.92 -32.33 -7.19
N SER A 52 -7.81 -32.90 -7.65
CA SER A 52 -6.64 -33.15 -6.78
C SER A 52 -6.02 -31.84 -6.22
N LEU A 53 -5.95 -30.77 -7.03
CA LEU A 53 -5.41 -29.49 -6.62
C LEU A 53 -6.35 -28.75 -5.64
N VAL A 54 -7.66 -28.78 -5.87
CA VAL A 54 -8.66 -28.22 -4.95
C VAL A 54 -8.64 -28.95 -3.61
N ASP A 55 -8.53 -30.28 -3.60
CA ASP A 55 -8.41 -31.05 -2.35
C ASP A 55 -7.13 -30.69 -1.59
N ASP A 56 -6.01 -30.39 -2.28
CA ASP A 56 -4.79 -29.90 -1.67
C ASP A 56 -4.97 -28.49 -1.07
N LEU A 57 -5.61 -27.58 -1.80
CA LEU A 57 -5.92 -26.23 -1.33
C LEU A 57 -6.87 -26.23 -0.12
N ILE A 58 -7.86 -27.12 -0.08
CA ILE A 58 -8.77 -27.31 1.06
C ILE A 58 -7.97 -27.77 2.28
N ARG A 59 -7.12 -28.81 2.12
CA ARG A 59 -6.25 -29.27 3.22
C ARG A 59 -5.27 -28.21 3.73
N ARG A 60 -4.93 -27.20 2.92
CA ARG A 60 -4.15 -26.04 3.34
C ARG A 60 -5.00 -24.94 3.95
N GLY A 61 -6.34 -25.07 3.97
CA GLY A 61 -7.25 -24.03 4.44
C GLY A 61 -7.25 -22.78 3.56
N LEU A 62 -6.94 -22.91 2.26
CA LEU A 62 -6.94 -21.82 1.30
C LEU A 62 -8.25 -21.73 0.52
N VAL A 63 -8.96 -22.84 0.40
CA VAL A 63 -10.25 -22.97 -0.30
C VAL A 63 -11.21 -23.76 0.58
N LYS A 64 -12.47 -23.45 0.52
CA LYS A 64 -13.58 -24.20 1.15
C LYS A 64 -14.68 -24.49 0.14
N GLU A 65 -15.44 -25.56 0.39
CA GLU A 65 -16.66 -25.83 -0.33
C GLU A 65 -17.85 -25.12 0.35
N VAL A 66 -18.67 -24.42 -0.46
CA VAL A 66 -19.81 -23.65 0.01
C VAL A 66 -21.05 -24.01 -0.82
N GLY A 67 -22.07 -24.56 -0.18
CA GLY A 67 -23.37 -24.83 -0.80
C GLY A 67 -23.34 -25.60 -2.12
N GLN A 68 -24.47 -25.59 -2.80
CA GLN A 68 -24.64 -26.13 -4.15
C GLN A 68 -25.16 -25.02 -5.06
N ALA A 69 -24.77 -25.04 -6.33
CA ALA A 69 -25.35 -24.15 -7.34
C ALA A 69 -26.83 -24.41 -7.46
N ASP A 70 -27.66 -23.37 -7.58
CA ASP A 70 -29.08 -23.49 -7.80
C ASP A 70 -29.37 -24.38 -9.02
N ALA A 71 -30.27 -25.38 -8.81
CA ALA A 71 -30.55 -26.46 -9.74
C ALA A 71 -31.38 -26.06 -10.99
N GLN A 72 -31.29 -24.79 -11.44
CA GLN A 72 -32.01 -24.35 -12.65
C GLN A 72 -31.38 -24.81 -13.98
N ARG A 73 -30.23 -25.50 -13.97
CA ARG A 73 -29.62 -26.10 -15.15
C ARG A 73 -29.63 -27.64 -15.01
N MET A 74 -30.08 -28.35 -16.03
CA MET A 74 -30.10 -29.81 -16.11
C MET A 74 -28.70 -30.39 -15.80
N GLY A 75 -28.55 -31.09 -14.65
CA GLY A 75 -27.34 -31.77 -14.22
C GLY A 75 -27.27 -31.93 -12.70
N ARG A 76 -26.30 -32.74 -12.21
CA ARG A 76 -26.05 -32.90 -10.78
C ARG A 76 -25.58 -31.54 -10.21
N PRO A 77 -26.18 -31.06 -9.10
CA PRO A 77 -25.77 -29.80 -8.49
C PRO A 77 -24.25 -29.77 -8.23
N ALA A 78 -23.56 -28.69 -8.68
CA ALA A 78 -22.13 -28.55 -8.51
C ALA A 78 -21.85 -27.90 -7.16
N THR A 79 -20.93 -28.48 -6.40
CA THR A 79 -20.40 -27.85 -5.17
C THR A 79 -19.59 -26.60 -5.55
N LEU A 80 -19.91 -25.49 -4.90
CA LEU A 80 -19.25 -24.21 -5.11
C LEU A 80 -17.98 -24.09 -4.27
N LEU A 81 -17.01 -23.36 -4.78
CA LEU A 81 -15.72 -23.10 -4.16
C LEU A 81 -15.57 -21.63 -3.86
N GLU A 82 -15.06 -21.33 -2.67
CA GLU A 82 -14.63 -19.99 -2.26
C GLU A 82 -13.26 -20.05 -1.60
N THR A 83 -12.53 -18.94 -1.61
CA THR A 83 -11.35 -18.79 -0.76
C THR A 83 -11.74 -18.90 0.71
N ASP A 84 -10.99 -19.68 1.49
CA ASP A 84 -11.21 -19.72 2.94
C ASP A 84 -10.49 -18.54 3.61
N GLY A 85 -11.17 -17.39 3.67
CA GLY A 85 -10.64 -16.18 4.29
C GLY A 85 -10.37 -16.32 5.80
N SER A 86 -10.93 -17.35 6.47
CA SER A 86 -10.82 -17.45 7.93
C SER A 86 -9.50 -18.06 8.43
N LYS A 87 -8.78 -18.80 7.57
CA LYS A 87 -7.65 -19.65 7.98
C LYS A 87 -6.28 -19.05 7.73
N VAL A 88 -6.14 -18.22 6.71
CA VAL A 88 -4.85 -17.66 6.29
C VAL A 88 -4.94 -16.15 6.25
N VAL A 89 -4.07 -15.48 7.00
CA VAL A 89 -4.06 -14.04 7.24
C VAL A 89 -2.67 -13.49 6.96
N ALA A 90 -2.57 -12.33 6.34
CA ALA A 90 -1.32 -11.59 6.24
C ALA A 90 -1.36 -10.32 7.11
N ILE A 91 -0.22 -9.97 7.68
CA ILE A 91 -0.08 -8.76 8.52
C ILE A 91 0.71 -7.73 7.72
N GLY A 92 0.19 -6.51 7.64
CA GLY A 92 0.91 -5.33 7.18
C GLY A 92 1.07 -4.33 8.32
N ILE A 93 2.24 -3.75 8.44
CA ILE A 93 2.51 -2.68 9.40
C ILE A 93 3.12 -1.50 8.67
N GLU A 94 2.62 -0.31 8.94
CA GLU A 94 3.17 0.94 8.45
C GLU A 94 3.79 1.72 9.61
N ILE A 95 5.04 2.15 9.44
CA ILE A 95 5.77 2.99 10.38
C ILE A 95 5.70 4.43 9.89
N ASP A 96 5.06 5.31 10.66
CA ASP A 96 5.15 6.76 10.51
C ASP A 96 5.96 7.34 11.69
N VAL A 97 6.41 8.59 11.60
CA VAL A 97 7.27 9.25 12.61
C VAL A 97 6.63 9.28 14.01
N GLY A 98 5.31 9.45 14.10
CA GLY A 98 4.59 9.54 15.38
C GLY A 98 3.73 8.34 15.73
N ALA A 99 3.52 7.43 14.81
CA ALA A 99 2.59 6.31 14.97
C ALA A 99 3.00 5.09 14.14
N MET A 100 2.44 3.95 14.51
CA MET A 100 2.50 2.70 13.76
C MET A 100 1.09 2.22 13.53
N TYR A 101 0.80 1.74 12.33
CA TYR A 101 -0.50 1.22 11.93
C TYR A 101 -0.35 -0.26 11.56
N ALA A 102 -1.04 -1.13 12.26
CA ALA A 102 -1.08 -2.55 11.97
C ALA A 102 -2.43 -2.95 11.38
N VAL A 103 -2.42 -3.72 10.31
CA VAL A 103 -3.61 -4.29 9.67
C VAL A 103 -3.35 -5.76 9.37
N ALA A 104 -4.28 -6.62 9.75
CA ALA A 104 -4.29 -8.02 9.34
C ALA A 104 -5.47 -8.25 8.39
N LEU A 105 -5.16 -8.78 7.20
CA LEU A 105 -6.15 -9.10 6.17
C LEU A 105 -6.19 -10.61 5.96
N ASP A 106 -7.41 -11.16 5.84
CA ASP A 106 -7.60 -12.52 5.36
C ASP A 106 -7.46 -12.61 3.83
N LEU A 107 -7.44 -13.82 3.26
CA LEU A 107 -7.32 -14.04 1.83
C LEU A 107 -8.43 -13.35 1.00
N GLY A 108 -9.60 -13.10 1.59
CA GLY A 108 -10.69 -12.37 0.98
C GLY A 108 -10.55 -10.84 1.07
N GLY A 109 -9.50 -10.34 1.72
CA GLY A 109 -9.27 -8.90 1.93
C GLY A 109 -10.06 -8.29 3.09
N ARG A 110 -10.76 -9.11 3.90
CA ARG A 110 -11.47 -8.65 5.09
C ARG A 110 -10.46 -8.30 6.19
N VAL A 111 -10.70 -7.17 6.89
CA VAL A 111 -9.88 -6.77 8.03
C VAL A 111 -10.22 -7.66 9.24
N VAL A 112 -9.25 -8.47 9.67
CA VAL A 112 -9.33 -9.33 10.88
C VAL A 112 -8.87 -8.55 12.10
N HIS A 113 -7.83 -7.71 11.95
CA HIS A 113 -7.29 -6.88 13.01
C HIS A 113 -6.83 -5.55 12.46
N GLN A 114 -7.07 -4.47 13.20
CA GLN A 114 -6.54 -3.15 12.90
C GLN A 114 -6.22 -2.42 14.19
N ARG A 115 -5.03 -1.84 14.28
CA ARG A 115 -4.59 -1.09 15.45
C ARG A 115 -3.68 0.07 15.04
N ARG A 116 -3.84 1.20 15.75
CA ARG A 116 -2.91 2.32 15.75
C ARG A 116 -2.17 2.38 17.08
N ARG A 117 -0.82 2.50 17.04
CA ARG A 117 0.03 2.66 18.22
C ARG A 117 0.82 3.95 18.11
N VAL A 118 0.77 4.79 19.13
CA VAL A 118 1.60 5.99 19.23
C VAL A 118 3.03 5.60 19.59
N LEU A 119 4.03 6.16 18.91
CA LEU A 119 5.44 5.79 19.08
C LEU A 119 6.18 6.64 20.12
N GLY A 120 5.61 7.76 20.57
CA GLY A 120 6.20 8.60 21.62
C GLY A 120 7.55 9.24 21.24
N GLY A 121 7.83 9.38 19.94
CA GLY A 121 8.92 10.17 19.40
C GLY A 121 10.29 9.52 19.31
N SER A 122 10.49 8.31 19.81
CA SER A 122 11.78 7.61 19.59
C SER A 122 11.82 7.03 18.17
N THR A 123 12.82 7.42 17.39
CA THR A 123 13.14 6.87 16.05
C THR A 123 14.36 5.95 16.08
N ASP A 124 14.90 5.66 17.27
CA ASP A 124 15.99 4.69 17.43
C ASP A 124 15.58 3.32 16.87
N VAL A 125 16.48 2.74 16.06
CA VAL A 125 16.20 1.50 15.32
C VAL A 125 15.83 0.35 16.25
N ASP A 126 16.56 0.14 17.35
CA ASP A 126 16.32 -0.98 18.27
C ASP A 126 15.02 -0.79 19.07
N SER A 127 14.75 0.44 19.50
CA SER A 127 13.49 0.79 20.17
C SER A 127 12.29 0.56 19.28
N LEU A 128 12.33 1.05 18.02
CA LEU A 128 11.25 0.85 17.06
C LEU A 128 11.10 -0.62 16.68
N LEU A 129 12.19 -1.33 16.47
CA LEU A 129 12.17 -2.76 16.18
C LEU A 129 11.55 -3.57 17.33
N GLY A 130 11.82 -3.22 18.58
CA GLY A 130 11.16 -3.84 19.74
C GLY A 130 9.64 -3.65 19.73
N ARG A 131 9.18 -2.42 19.46
CA ARG A 131 7.75 -2.09 19.36
C ARG A 131 7.08 -2.77 18.17
N LEU A 132 7.79 -2.86 17.04
CA LEU A 132 7.31 -3.53 15.83
C LEU A 132 7.10 -5.02 16.10
N VAL A 133 8.08 -5.71 16.73
CA VAL A 133 7.96 -7.12 17.14
C VAL A 133 6.79 -7.33 18.11
N GLU A 134 6.60 -6.43 19.07
CA GLU A 134 5.47 -6.50 19.99
C GLU A 134 4.13 -6.38 19.25
N GLU A 135 4.01 -5.43 18.31
CA GLU A 135 2.80 -5.22 17.53
C GLU A 135 2.49 -6.42 16.62
N ILE A 136 3.50 -7.00 15.98
CA ILE A 136 3.37 -8.24 15.21
C ILE A 136 2.84 -9.37 16.09
N ARG A 137 3.42 -9.56 17.27
CA ARG A 137 2.97 -10.61 18.22
C ARG A 137 1.52 -10.39 18.71
N VAL A 138 1.11 -9.13 18.91
CA VAL A 138 -0.28 -8.79 19.26
C VAL A 138 -1.22 -9.17 18.12
N ALA A 139 -0.90 -8.78 16.88
CA ALA A 139 -1.69 -9.12 15.71
C ALA A 139 -1.75 -10.64 15.48
N THR A 140 -0.60 -11.33 15.60
CA THR A 140 -0.51 -12.79 15.45
C THR A 140 -1.40 -13.51 16.46
N ARG A 141 -1.30 -13.18 17.75
CA ARG A 141 -2.17 -13.77 18.80
C ARG A 141 -3.66 -13.55 18.52
N ARG A 142 -4.01 -12.40 17.97
CA ARG A 142 -5.41 -12.12 17.60
C ARG A 142 -5.88 -13.01 16.46
N VAL A 143 -5.06 -13.19 15.43
CA VAL A 143 -5.33 -14.10 14.31
C VAL A 143 -5.48 -15.55 14.79
N GLU A 144 -4.56 -16.02 15.63
CA GLU A 144 -4.55 -17.38 16.19
C GLU A 144 -5.77 -17.64 17.09
N ALA A 145 -6.18 -16.66 17.88
CA ALA A 145 -7.38 -16.76 18.73
C ALA A 145 -8.68 -16.93 17.92
N GLU A 146 -8.70 -16.49 16.66
CA GLU A 146 -9.81 -16.72 15.73
C GLU A 146 -9.61 -17.99 14.87
N GLY A 147 -8.61 -18.82 15.19
CA GLY A 147 -8.30 -20.07 14.50
C GLY A 147 -7.62 -19.89 13.14
N GLY A 148 -7.12 -18.69 12.85
CA GLY A 148 -6.30 -18.39 11.69
C GLY A 148 -4.81 -18.59 11.94
N ARG A 149 -4.02 -18.48 10.86
CA ARG A 149 -2.55 -18.48 10.92
C ARG A 149 -1.98 -17.35 10.06
N VAL A 150 -0.87 -16.78 10.50
CA VAL A 150 -0.17 -15.73 9.76
C VAL A 150 0.69 -16.37 8.67
N ALA A 151 0.46 -15.98 7.43
CA ALA A 151 1.15 -16.52 6.25
C ALA A 151 2.26 -15.60 5.72
N GLY A 152 2.27 -14.34 6.12
CA GLY A 152 3.27 -13.38 5.70
C GLY A 152 3.16 -12.06 6.43
N LEU A 153 4.25 -11.33 6.45
CA LEU A 153 4.40 -10.03 7.07
C LEU A 153 4.94 -9.02 6.06
N SER A 154 4.39 -7.83 6.05
CA SER A 154 4.99 -6.69 5.34
C SER A 154 5.14 -5.49 6.27
N VAL A 155 6.24 -4.75 6.08
CA VAL A 155 6.48 -3.49 6.80
C VAL A 155 6.69 -2.37 5.79
N ALA A 156 5.79 -1.40 5.84
CA ALA A 156 5.84 -0.14 5.11
C ALA A 156 6.71 0.86 5.87
N VAL A 157 7.71 1.44 5.22
CA VAL A 157 8.67 2.36 5.84
C VAL A 157 8.78 3.62 4.98
N PRO A 158 8.84 4.83 5.58
CA PRO A 158 9.13 6.04 4.84
C PRO A 158 10.57 6.02 4.31
N GLY A 159 10.74 6.34 3.03
CA GLY A 159 12.06 6.46 2.38
C GLY A 159 12.38 5.37 1.37
N ILE A 160 13.65 5.29 0.99
CA ILE A 160 14.14 4.38 -0.07
C ILE A 160 14.42 2.99 0.51
N VAL A 161 13.87 1.96 -0.11
CA VAL A 161 13.98 0.56 0.33
C VAL A 161 14.53 -0.31 -0.79
N ASP A 162 15.55 -1.10 -0.50
CA ASP A 162 15.95 -2.26 -1.30
C ASP A 162 15.05 -3.45 -0.92
N VAL A 163 13.98 -3.62 -1.67
CA VAL A 163 12.94 -4.63 -1.40
C VAL A 163 13.52 -6.04 -1.48
N ASN A 164 14.46 -6.30 -2.42
CA ASN A 164 15.04 -7.62 -2.62
C ASN A 164 15.89 -8.07 -1.42
N ARG A 165 16.49 -7.11 -0.71
CA ARG A 165 17.31 -7.38 0.48
C ARG A 165 16.59 -7.09 1.79
N GLY A 166 15.33 -6.62 1.76
CA GLY A 166 14.61 -6.22 2.95
C GLY A 166 15.31 -5.10 3.74
N ARG A 167 15.99 -4.18 3.04
CA ARG A 167 16.89 -3.18 3.64
C ARG A 167 16.36 -1.76 3.41
N VAL A 168 16.27 -0.98 4.49
CA VAL A 168 16.01 0.46 4.41
C VAL A 168 17.33 1.15 4.03
N VAL A 169 17.42 1.62 2.79
CA VAL A 169 18.61 2.31 2.28
C VAL A 169 18.75 3.67 2.95
N ARG A 170 17.67 4.45 2.96
CA ARG A 170 17.62 5.77 3.56
C ARG A 170 16.19 6.15 3.96
N ALA A 171 15.98 6.52 5.21
CA ALA A 171 14.72 7.04 5.74
C ALA A 171 15.01 8.30 6.59
N PRO A 172 15.10 9.50 5.95
CA PRO A 172 15.52 10.72 6.65
C PRO A 172 14.63 11.08 7.83
N ASN A 173 13.33 10.89 7.71
CA ASN A 173 12.34 11.20 8.75
C ASN A 173 12.46 10.29 9.99
N LEU A 174 13.09 9.11 9.85
CA LEU A 174 13.41 8.20 10.95
C LEU A 174 14.87 8.29 11.39
N GLY A 175 15.71 9.01 10.66
CA GLY A 175 17.16 9.05 10.88
C GLY A 175 17.87 7.73 10.53
N TRP A 176 17.23 6.87 9.70
CA TRP A 176 17.77 5.57 9.35
C TRP A 176 18.59 5.61 8.08
N SER A 177 19.72 4.89 8.10
CA SER A 177 20.59 4.68 6.94
C SER A 177 21.11 3.25 6.94
N ASN A 178 20.96 2.56 5.83
CA ASN A 178 21.47 1.22 5.60
C ASN A 178 21.03 0.16 6.65
N VAL A 179 19.76 0.21 7.10
CA VAL A 179 19.22 -0.68 8.13
C VAL A 179 18.72 -1.99 7.50
N PRO A 180 19.28 -3.18 7.84
CA PRO A 180 18.80 -4.47 7.35
C PRO A 180 17.56 -4.91 8.15
N LEU A 181 16.43 -4.22 7.91
CA LEU A 181 15.23 -4.36 8.73
C LEU A 181 14.63 -5.77 8.64
N GLY A 182 14.61 -6.36 7.42
CA GLY A 182 14.10 -7.71 7.19
C GLY A 182 14.86 -8.76 8.01
N ASP A 183 16.21 -8.77 7.94
CA ASP A 183 17.05 -9.72 8.67
C ASP A 183 16.89 -9.56 10.18
N ARG A 184 16.83 -8.30 10.65
CA ARG A 184 16.66 -8.02 12.09
C ARG A 184 15.29 -8.45 12.62
N LEU A 185 14.24 -8.32 11.82
CA LEU A 185 12.89 -8.81 12.15
C LEU A 185 12.85 -10.33 12.16
N ALA A 186 13.37 -10.99 11.11
CA ALA A 186 13.43 -12.45 11.03
C ALA A 186 14.14 -13.04 12.23
N SER A 187 15.30 -12.48 12.61
CA SER A 187 16.06 -12.90 13.80
C SER A 187 15.27 -12.78 15.12
N ARG A 188 14.42 -11.75 15.27
CA ARG A 188 13.66 -11.51 16.52
C ARG A 188 12.33 -12.23 16.60
N LEU A 189 11.73 -12.53 15.45
CA LEU A 189 10.46 -13.24 15.39
C LEU A 189 10.67 -14.75 15.53
N GLY A 190 11.76 -15.26 14.98
CA GLY A 190 12.02 -16.68 14.84
C GLY A 190 11.11 -17.30 13.75
N GLY A 191 11.54 -18.40 13.16
CA GLY A 191 10.75 -19.11 12.14
C GLY A 191 10.89 -18.58 10.73
N ASP A 192 10.16 -19.21 9.80
CA ASP A 192 10.28 -19.02 8.35
C ASP A 192 9.17 -18.10 7.78
N LEU A 193 8.64 -17.17 8.60
CA LEU A 193 7.59 -16.26 8.13
C LEU A 193 8.17 -15.35 7.03
N PRO A 194 7.59 -15.34 5.82
CA PRO A 194 8.00 -14.42 4.76
C PRO A 194 7.81 -12.96 5.21
N ILE A 195 8.87 -12.15 5.07
CA ILE A 195 8.89 -10.74 5.46
C ILE A 195 9.22 -9.89 4.24
N VAL A 196 8.34 -8.93 3.93
CA VAL A 196 8.56 -7.91 2.87
C VAL A 196 8.73 -6.56 3.53
N ILE A 197 9.79 -5.83 3.14
CA ILE A 197 9.98 -4.42 3.51
C ILE A 197 9.84 -3.60 2.24
N ASP A 198 8.98 -2.57 2.24
CA ASP A 198 8.80 -1.69 1.07
C ASP A 198 8.49 -0.26 1.51
N ASN A 199 8.52 0.67 0.56
CA ASN A 199 8.16 2.06 0.79
C ASN A 199 6.64 2.21 1.06
N GLU A 200 6.28 3.11 1.98
CA GLU A 200 4.89 3.35 2.40
C GLU A 200 3.98 3.81 1.26
N ALA A 201 4.48 4.68 0.37
CA ALA A 201 3.68 5.17 -0.76
C ALA A 201 3.52 4.11 -1.85
N ASN A 202 4.53 3.27 -2.06
CA ASN A 202 4.43 2.11 -2.95
C ASN A 202 3.35 1.14 -2.48
N LEU A 203 3.34 0.82 -1.20
CA LEU A 203 2.32 -0.07 -0.63
C LEU A 203 0.94 0.59 -0.62
N GLY A 204 0.86 1.90 -0.37
CA GLY A 204 -0.37 2.67 -0.51
C GLY A 204 -0.95 2.60 -1.92
N ALA A 205 -0.10 2.72 -2.95
CA ALA A 205 -0.52 2.56 -4.34
C ALA A 205 -1.08 1.16 -4.65
N VAL A 206 -0.46 0.11 -4.08
CA VAL A 206 -0.97 -1.27 -4.18
C VAL A 206 -2.34 -1.41 -3.52
N ALA A 207 -2.54 -0.83 -2.33
CA ALA A 207 -3.83 -0.87 -1.64
C ALA A 207 -4.94 -0.18 -2.45
N GLU A 208 -4.67 1.01 -2.97
CA GLU A 208 -5.64 1.77 -3.78
C GLU A 208 -6.02 1.01 -5.04
N LEU A 209 -5.02 0.51 -5.79
CA LEU A 209 -5.26 -0.22 -7.05
C LEU A 209 -6.21 -1.41 -6.87
N ARG A 210 -6.22 -2.03 -5.69
CA ARG A 210 -7.02 -3.22 -5.37
C ARG A 210 -8.31 -2.95 -4.64
N THR A 211 -8.52 -1.70 -4.24
CA THR A 211 -9.74 -1.31 -3.52
C THR A 211 -10.73 -0.66 -4.49
N PRO A 212 -12.02 -1.06 -4.52
CA PRO A 212 -13.01 -0.33 -5.28
C PRO A 212 -13.02 1.17 -4.87
N PRO A 213 -13.15 2.11 -5.82
CA PRO A 213 -13.59 1.98 -7.21
C PRO A 213 -12.46 1.90 -8.26
N MET A 214 -11.23 1.48 -7.89
CA MET A 214 -10.07 1.46 -8.79
C MET A 214 -10.00 0.21 -9.68
N ALA A 215 -11.02 -0.66 -9.66
CA ALA A 215 -11.06 -1.84 -10.52
C ALA A 215 -10.92 -1.45 -12.01
N GLY A 216 -9.95 -2.06 -12.68
CA GLY A 216 -9.66 -1.82 -14.10
C GLY A 216 -8.72 -0.64 -14.38
N VAL A 217 -8.35 0.17 -13.39
CA VAL A 217 -7.32 1.21 -13.53
C VAL A 217 -5.96 0.54 -13.74
N ARG A 218 -5.23 1.01 -14.74
CA ARG A 218 -3.89 0.49 -15.08
C ARG A 218 -2.76 1.47 -14.81
N HIS A 219 -3.06 2.77 -14.81
CA HIS A 219 -2.08 3.83 -14.59
C HIS A 219 -2.54 4.73 -13.45
N LEU A 220 -1.90 4.59 -12.28
CA LEU A 220 -2.26 5.30 -11.07
C LEU A 220 -1.01 5.90 -10.42
N VAL A 221 -1.12 7.11 -9.91
CA VAL A 221 -0.13 7.70 -9.00
C VAL A 221 -0.78 7.92 -7.63
N TYR A 222 -0.22 7.30 -6.61
CA TYR A 222 -0.58 7.55 -5.23
C TYR A 222 0.34 8.62 -4.65
N LEU A 223 -0.21 9.73 -4.20
CA LEU A 223 0.51 10.86 -3.63
C LEU A 223 0.24 10.95 -2.14
N LEU A 224 1.22 10.63 -1.34
CA LEU A 224 1.16 10.61 0.12
C LEU A 224 1.83 11.84 0.71
N ALA A 225 1.06 12.73 1.33
CA ALA A 225 1.59 13.83 2.11
C ALA A 225 1.41 13.56 3.61
N VAL A 226 2.53 13.36 4.29
CA VAL A 226 2.64 13.20 5.75
C VAL A 226 3.68 14.20 6.27
N ASN A 227 4.77 13.79 6.90
CA ASN A 227 5.85 14.74 7.23
C ASN A 227 6.51 15.28 5.96
N GLY A 228 6.84 14.39 5.01
CA GLY A 228 7.28 14.68 3.66
C GLY A 228 6.21 14.40 2.62
N VAL A 229 6.64 14.23 1.37
CA VAL A 229 5.80 13.88 0.23
C VAL A 229 6.40 12.69 -0.50
N GLY A 230 5.75 11.55 -0.39
CA GLY A 230 6.08 10.33 -1.12
C GLY A 230 5.08 10.04 -2.23
N SER A 231 5.46 9.21 -3.17
CA SER A 231 4.52 8.71 -4.17
C SER A 231 4.83 7.30 -4.64
N GLY A 232 3.77 6.54 -4.91
CA GLY A 232 3.83 5.23 -5.55
C GLY A 232 3.25 5.31 -6.95
N VAL A 233 3.94 4.72 -7.92
CA VAL A 233 3.56 4.78 -9.34
C VAL A 233 3.15 3.38 -9.81
N VAL A 234 1.98 3.27 -10.39
CA VAL A 234 1.48 2.06 -11.05
C VAL A 234 1.42 2.33 -12.55
N LEU A 235 2.06 1.48 -13.34
CA LEU A 235 2.02 1.49 -14.80
C LEU A 235 1.60 0.10 -15.27
N ASP A 236 0.67 0.05 -16.22
CA ASP A 236 0.12 -1.20 -16.75
C ASP A 236 -0.41 -2.17 -15.68
N GLY A 237 -0.99 -1.64 -14.61
CA GLY A 237 -1.53 -2.43 -13.50
C GLY A 237 -0.48 -3.01 -12.56
N ALA A 238 0.79 -2.65 -12.71
CA ALA A 238 1.90 -3.11 -11.88
C ALA A 238 2.65 -1.94 -11.24
N LEU A 239 3.09 -2.12 -10.00
CA LEU A 239 3.89 -1.12 -9.30
C LEU A 239 5.23 -0.91 -10.02
N PHE A 240 5.51 0.34 -10.40
CA PHE A 240 6.74 0.75 -11.07
C PHE A 240 7.77 1.24 -10.04
N ARG A 241 8.82 0.47 -9.84
CA ARG A 241 9.89 0.78 -8.87
C ARG A 241 11.11 1.46 -9.49
N GLY A 242 11.23 1.45 -10.83
CA GLY A 242 12.45 1.89 -11.50
C GLY A 242 13.64 0.94 -11.27
N ALA A 243 14.82 1.37 -11.65
CA ALA A 243 16.04 0.54 -11.62
C ALA A 243 16.55 0.25 -10.20
N SER A 244 16.34 1.18 -9.26
CA SER A 244 16.89 1.13 -7.90
C SER A 244 15.83 1.18 -6.79
N GLY A 245 14.55 1.09 -7.13
CA GLY A 245 13.46 1.22 -6.17
C GLY A 245 13.06 2.66 -5.83
N ALA A 246 13.64 3.65 -6.52
CA ALA A 246 13.42 5.08 -6.26
C ALA A 246 12.53 5.77 -7.32
N ALA A 247 11.72 5.02 -8.06
CA ALA A 247 10.73 5.63 -8.96
C ALA A 247 9.64 6.32 -8.13
N GLY A 248 9.13 7.44 -8.65
CA GLY A 248 8.06 8.16 -7.97
C GLY A 248 8.54 9.17 -6.92
N GLU A 249 9.82 9.48 -6.81
CA GLU A 249 10.34 10.49 -5.87
C GLU A 249 9.92 11.93 -6.28
N PHE A 250 8.63 12.13 -6.63
CA PHE A 250 8.10 13.42 -7.09
C PHE A 250 8.19 14.52 -6.04
N GLY A 251 8.14 14.17 -4.75
CA GLY A 251 8.33 15.11 -3.65
C GLY A 251 9.67 15.87 -3.73
N HIS A 252 10.69 15.26 -4.37
CA HIS A 252 12.00 15.85 -4.54
C HIS A 252 12.23 16.54 -5.91
N THR A 253 11.20 16.65 -6.75
CA THR A 253 11.25 17.49 -7.96
C THR A 253 11.43 18.95 -7.57
N THR A 254 12.43 19.62 -8.18
CA THR A 254 12.71 21.03 -7.91
C THR A 254 11.63 21.92 -8.52
N MET A 255 10.78 22.49 -7.69
CA MET A 255 9.72 23.43 -8.09
C MET A 255 10.15 24.89 -8.03
N LYS A 256 11.14 25.20 -7.19
CA LYS A 256 11.66 26.54 -7.01
C LYS A 256 13.16 26.47 -6.72
N PRO A 257 14.05 26.71 -7.71
CA PRO A 257 15.50 26.53 -7.55
C PRO A 257 16.10 27.26 -6.34
N ASP A 258 15.65 28.50 -6.07
CA ASP A 258 16.08 29.32 -4.92
C ASP A 258 15.17 29.14 -3.69
N GLY A 259 14.44 28.04 -3.62
CA GLY A 259 13.50 27.74 -2.54
C GLY A 259 14.15 27.24 -1.25
N PRO A 260 13.32 26.83 -0.26
CA PRO A 260 13.80 26.30 1.01
C PRO A 260 14.69 25.08 0.84
N LEU A 261 15.61 24.88 1.77
CA LEU A 261 16.45 23.69 1.84
C LEU A 261 15.57 22.47 2.19
N CYS A 262 15.67 21.40 1.41
CA CYS A 262 15.02 20.13 1.63
C CYS A 262 15.92 19.20 2.46
N ALA A 263 15.33 18.26 3.20
CA ALA A 263 16.04 17.21 3.94
C ALA A 263 16.90 16.30 3.04
N CYS A 264 16.61 16.24 1.74
CA CYS A 264 17.43 15.50 0.77
C CYS A 264 18.76 16.18 0.43
N GLY A 265 18.95 17.45 0.84
CA GLY A 265 20.12 18.28 0.55
C GLY A 265 19.92 19.26 -0.62
N SER A 266 18.86 19.11 -1.42
CA SER A 266 18.51 20.01 -2.54
C SER A 266 17.67 21.19 -2.07
N ARG A 267 17.48 22.21 -2.94
CA ARG A 267 16.62 23.37 -2.65
C ARG A 267 15.35 23.33 -3.48
N GLY A 268 14.26 23.82 -2.87
CA GLY A 268 12.99 24.06 -3.55
C GLY A 268 12.30 22.80 -4.07
N CYS A 269 12.54 21.66 -3.46
CA CYS A 269 11.79 20.44 -3.71
C CYS A 269 10.29 20.66 -3.48
N TRP A 270 9.44 20.00 -4.23
CA TRP A 270 7.98 20.10 -4.10
C TRP A 270 7.51 19.88 -2.65
N GLU A 271 8.09 18.91 -1.97
CA GLU A 271 7.85 18.61 -0.56
C GLU A 271 8.00 19.86 0.35
N THR A 272 8.95 20.76 0.05
CA THR A 272 9.15 21.98 0.85
C THR A 272 8.02 23.00 0.68
N MET A 273 7.13 22.79 -0.32
CA MET A 273 5.96 23.65 -0.60
C MET A 273 4.65 23.02 -0.14
N ILE A 274 4.56 21.67 -0.11
CA ILE A 274 3.31 20.96 0.18
C ILE A 274 3.44 19.89 1.28
N GLY A 275 4.58 19.78 1.96
CA GLY A 275 4.73 18.94 3.15
C GLY A 275 4.08 19.54 4.39
N LEU A 276 4.00 18.77 5.47
CA LEU A 276 3.38 19.19 6.73
C LEU A 276 3.94 20.52 7.26
N LYS A 277 5.28 20.69 7.22
CA LYS A 277 5.92 21.92 7.67
C LYS A 277 5.41 23.15 6.92
N ALA A 278 5.36 23.06 5.59
CA ALA A 278 4.85 24.16 4.76
C ALA A 278 3.38 24.47 5.03
N LEU A 279 2.55 23.43 5.20
CA LEU A 279 1.14 23.57 5.56
C LEU A 279 0.99 24.35 6.87
N LEU A 280 1.63 23.88 7.95
CA LEU A 280 1.49 24.48 9.28
C LEU A 280 1.97 25.93 9.32
N HIS A 281 3.13 26.23 8.76
CA HIS A 281 3.66 27.60 8.74
C HIS A 281 2.77 28.57 7.92
N SER A 282 2.17 28.11 6.85
CA SER A 282 1.32 28.97 6.01
C SER A 282 -0.10 29.16 6.54
N THR A 283 -0.59 28.26 7.38
CA THR A 283 -2.01 28.25 7.82
C THR A 283 -2.21 28.54 9.30
N VAL A 284 -1.31 28.07 10.16
CA VAL A 284 -1.37 28.21 11.63
C VAL A 284 0.02 28.60 12.21
N PRO A 285 0.62 29.72 11.74
CA PRO A 285 2.02 30.05 12.05
C PRO A 285 2.33 30.16 13.55
N ASP A 286 1.36 30.58 14.34
CA ASP A 286 1.43 30.67 15.80
C ASP A 286 1.48 29.32 16.52
N LEU A 287 1.02 28.24 15.90
CA LEU A 287 1.01 26.88 16.44
C LEU A 287 2.08 25.98 15.78
N ALA A 288 2.62 26.40 14.64
CA ALA A 288 3.41 25.54 13.74
C ALA A 288 4.60 24.88 14.45
N GLU A 289 5.45 25.63 15.14
CA GLU A 289 6.64 25.10 15.81
C GLU A 289 6.27 24.12 16.94
N GLY A 290 5.24 24.43 17.74
CA GLY A 290 4.76 23.56 18.81
C GLY A 290 4.19 22.23 18.26
N LEU A 291 3.44 22.30 17.15
CA LEU A 291 2.88 21.11 16.49
C LEU A 291 3.97 20.26 15.85
N LEU A 292 4.98 20.88 15.23
CA LEU A 292 6.10 20.16 14.62
C LEU A 292 6.96 19.46 15.68
N ALA A 293 7.23 20.11 16.81
CA ALA A 293 8.02 19.57 17.91
C ALA A 293 7.31 18.46 18.70
N ASP A 294 5.96 18.42 18.69
CA ASP A 294 5.21 17.38 19.43
C ASP A 294 5.26 16.03 18.71
N THR A 295 6.20 15.20 19.13
CA THR A 295 6.41 13.84 18.59
C THR A 295 5.37 12.80 19.05
N ARG A 296 4.48 13.15 19.97
CA ARG A 296 3.39 12.28 20.45
C ARG A 296 2.17 12.37 19.55
N ARG A 297 2.05 13.44 18.76
CA ARG A 297 0.98 13.63 17.80
C ARG A 297 1.36 13.05 16.43
N GLY A 298 0.50 12.22 15.89
CA GLY A 298 0.59 11.82 14.48
C GLY A 298 0.17 12.97 13.55
N THR A 299 0.46 12.82 12.27
CA THR A 299 0.20 13.82 11.22
C THR A 299 -1.27 14.30 11.21
N GLU A 300 -2.23 13.38 11.34
CA GLU A 300 -3.66 13.69 11.39
C GLU A 300 -3.99 14.69 12.51
N GLN A 301 -3.44 14.47 13.72
CA GLN A 301 -3.69 15.34 14.88
C GLN A 301 -3.01 16.70 14.73
N LYS A 302 -1.88 16.76 14.02
CA LYS A 302 -1.16 18.02 13.75
C LYS A 302 -1.90 18.92 12.77
N VAL A 303 -2.65 18.32 11.83
CA VAL A 303 -3.45 19.03 10.82
C VAL A 303 -4.81 19.49 11.33
N GLN A 304 -5.32 18.93 12.43
CA GLN A 304 -6.60 19.27 12.98
C GLN A 304 -6.81 20.78 13.21
N PRO A 305 -5.87 21.56 13.81
CA PRO A 305 -6.01 23.00 13.97
C PRO A 305 -6.15 23.77 12.65
N VAL A 306 -5.51 23.28 11.56
CA VAL A 306 -5.67 23.87 10.23
C VAL A 306 -7.11 23.75 9.76
N VAL A 307 -7.70 22.54 9.89
CA VAL A 307 -9.08 22.25 9.50
C VAL A 307 -10.06 23.09 10.35
N GLU A 308 -9.84 23.21 11.65
CA GLU A 308 -10.67 23.99 12.57
C GLU A 308 -10.67 25.49 12.20
N ARG A 309 -9.48 26.07 11.98
CA ARG A 309 -9.38 27.47 11.56
C ARG A 309 -9.98 27.73 10.18
N ALA A 310 -9.77 26.81 9.23
CA ALA A 310 -10.35 26.94 7.90
C ALA A 310 -11.90 26.92 7.97
N ARG A 311 -12.48 26.03 8.78
CA ARG A 311 -13.93 25.97 9.04
C ARG A 311 -14.48 27.24 9.71
N ALA A 312 -13.69 27.83 10.60
CA ALA A 312 -14.01 29.10 11.27
C ALA A 312 -13.85 30.32 10.35
N GLY A 313 -13.39 30.14 9.10
CA GLY A 313 -13.22 31.23 8.15
C GLY A 313 -11.98 32.09 8.40
N ASP A 314 -10.98 31.57 9.15
CA ASP A 314 -9.73 32.29 9.42
C ASP A 314 -9.04 32.71 8.12
N ARG A 315 -8.75 33.99 7.98
CA ARG A 315 -8.19 34.56 6.75
C ARG A 315 -6.77 34.03 6.43
N THR A 316 -5.95 33.82 7.48
CA THR A 316 -4.58 33.31 7.37
C THR A 316 -4.61 31.87 6.90
N ALA A 317 -5.40 31.03 7.57
CA ALA A 317 -5.57 29.62 7.19
C ALA A 317 -6.09 29.47 5.75
N LEU A 318 -7.12 30.23 5.36
CA LEU A 318 -7.69 30.17 4.02
C LEU A 318 -6.71 30.68 2.94
N ALA A 319 -5.91 31.71 3.24
CA ALA A 319 -4.88 32.22 2.32
C ALA A 319 -3.74 31.20 2.16
N GLY A 320 -3.29 30.60 3.26
CA GLY A 320 -2.30 29.52 3.28
C GLY A 320 -2.74 28.32 2.47
N LEU A 321 -3.98 27.84 2.67
CA LEU A 321 -4.56 26.73 1.91
C LEU A 321 -4.67 27.02 0.41
N ARG A 322 -5.04 28.25 0.01
CA ARG A 322 -5.03 28.64 -1.41
C ARG A 322 -3.62 28.61 -2.00
N SER A 323 -2.62 29.09 -1.26
CA SER A 323 -1.23 29.06 -1.70
C SER A 323 -0.71 27.62 -1.80
N PHE A 324 -0.98 26.81 -0.80
CA PHE A 324 -0.70 25.37 -0.79
C PHE A 324 -1.32 24.67 -2.00
N GLY A 325 -2.59 24.93 -2.28
CA GLY A 325 -3.29 24.34 -3.44
C GLY A 325 -2.63 24.71 -4.77
N ARG A 326 -2.12 25.92 -4.94
CA ARG A 326 -1.37 26.29 -6.16
C ARG A 326 -0.10 25.45 -6.33
N TRP A 327 0.69 25.27 -5.25
CA TRP A 327 1.89 24.43 -5.30
C TRP A 327 1.55 22.95 -5.50
N LEU A 328 0.46 22.48 -4.88
CA LEU A 328 -0.05 21.12 -5.13
C LEU A 328 -0.38 20.97 -6.63
N GLY A 329 -1.12 21.89 -7.21
CA GLY A 329 -1.52 21.83 -8.62
C GLY A 329 -0.35 21.89 -9.60
N LEU A 330 0.67 22.69 -9.34
CA LEU A 330 1.88 22.72 -10.17
C LEU A 330 2.62 21.37 -10.15
N GLY A 331 2.73 20.73 -8.99
CA GLY A 331 3.34 19.42 -8.94
C GLY A 331 2.47 18.32 -9.54
N LEU A 332 1.14 18.40 -9.38
CA LEU A 332 0.21 17.49 -10.06
C LEU A 332 0.35 17.61 -11.58
N ALA A 333 0.52 18.85 -12.12
CA ALA A 333 0.79 19.05 -13.53
C ALA A 333 2.03 18.29 -14.01
N ASN A 334 3.14 18.41 -13.28
CA ASN A 334 4.37 17.67 -13.60
C ASN A 334 4.15 16.15 -13.56
N VAL A 335 3.36 15.64 -12.61
CA VAL A 335 3.04 14.20 -12.50
C VAL A 335 2.18 13.75 -13.70
N ILE A 336 1.20 14.55 -14.11
CA ILE A 336 0.35 14.26 -15.27
C ILE A 336 1.19 14.23 -16.54
N ASP A 337 2.05 15.22 -16.76
CA ASP A 337 2.90 15.29 -17.94
C ASP A 337 3.95 14.16 -17.99
N ALA A 338 4.46 13.74 -16.83
CA ALA A 338 5.49 12.69 -16.75
C ALA A 338 4.93 11.26 -16.87
N CYS A 339 3.75 10.99 -16.31
CA CYS A 339 3.21 9.64 -16.17
C CYS A 339 1.91 9.42 -16.93
N ASN A 340 1.21 10.48 -17.33
CA ASN A 340 -0.13 10.44 -17.94
C ASN A 340 -1.06 9.42 -17.25
N PRO A 341 -1.30 9.53 -15.94
CA PRO A 341 -2.06 8.54 -15.20
C PRO A 341 -3.57 8.73 -15.41
N GLU A 342 -4.34 7.64 -15.32
CA GLU A 342 -5.81 7.68 -15.30
C GLU A 342 -6.32 8.29 -13.98
N VAL A 343 -5.56 8.06 -12.89
CA VAL A 343 -5.95 8.52 -11.54
C VAL A 343 -4.74 8.95 -10.74
N ILE A 344 -4.86 10.11 -10.07
CA ILE A 344 -3.98 10.49 -8.96
C ILE A 344 -4.78 10.40 -7.68
N VAL A 345 -4.31 9.59 -6.72
CA VAL A 345 -4.94 9.43 -5.41
C VAL A 345 -4.20 10.27 -4.38
N LEU A 346 -4.89 11.20 -3.78
CA LEU A 346 -4.37 12.07 -2.71
C LEU A 346 -4.53 11.38 -1.35
N ALA A 347 -3.45 11.28 -0.59
CA ALA A 347 -3.40 10.55 0.67
C ALA A 347 -2.67 11.30 1.78
N GLY A 348 -2.55 10.67 2.94
CA GLY A 348 -2.03 11.31 4.14
C GLY A 348 -3.01 12.35 4.67
N PHE A 349 -2.56 13.58 4.87
CA PHE A 349 -3.41 14.67 5.34
C PHE A 349 -4.17 15.41 4.21
N LEU A 350 -3.81 15.20 2.95
CA LEU A 350 -4.44 15.89 1.81
C LEU A 350 -5.97 15.75 1.76
N PRO A 351 -6.57 14.58 2.03
CA PRO A 351 -8.02 14.43 2.09
C PRO A 351 -8.69 15.39 3.08
N SER A 352 -8.06 15.65 4.24
CA SER A 352 -8.63 16.50 5.30
C SER A 352 -8.76 17.97 4.90
N ILE A 353 -7.95 18.43 3.95
CA ILE A 353 -7.93 19.83 3.48
C ILE A 353 -8.37 19.98 2.03
N SER A 354 -8.77 18.88 1.36
CA SER A 354 -9.03 18.84 -0.08
C SER A 354 -10.06 19.86 -0.54
N SER A 355 -11.15 20.07 0.21
CA SER A 355 -12.19 21.03 -0.15
C SER A 355 -11.69 22.47 -0.29
N TRP A 356 -10.64 22.85 0.41
CA TRP A 356 -10.05 24.20 0.34
C TRP A 356 -8.92 24.33 -0.68
N VAL A 357 -8.14 23.25 -0.88
CA VAL A 357 -6.95 23.29 -1.74
C VAL A 357 -7.27 22.94 -3.20
N MET A 358 -8.23 22.05 -3.46
CA MET A 358 -8.52 21.54 -4.80
C MET A 358 -8.95 22.62 -5.81
N PRO A 359 -9.74 23.65 -5.47
CA PRO A 359 -10.08 24.70 -6.44
C PRO A 359 -8.86 25.41 -7.02
N SER A 360 -7.87 25.75 -6.17
CA SER A 360 -6.63 26.38 -6.63
C SER A 360 -5.66 25.39 -7.25
N ALA A 361 -5.64 24.13 -6.82
CA ALA A 361 -4.84 23.08 -7.41
C ALA A 361 -5.29 22.78 -8.85
N MET A 362 -6.58 22.54 -9.07
CA MET A 362 -7.10 22.27 -10.41
C MET A 362 -6.98 23.46 -11.35
N LYS A 363 -7.11 24.69 -10.83
CA LYS A 363 -6.81 25.89 -11.64
C LYS A 363 -5.36 25.90 -12.13
N ALA A 364 -4.40 25.50 -11.29
CA ALA A 364 -3.00 25.40 -11.68
C ALA A 364 -2.76 24.25 -12.66
N VAL A 365 -3.39 23.10 -12.46
CA VAL A 365 -3.34 21.96 -13.42
C VAL A 365 -3.83 22.39 -14.79
N HIS A 366 -5.03 22.96 -14.91
CA HIS A 366 -5.60 23.38 -16.18
C HIS A 366 -4.78 24.48 -16.90
N ALA A 367 -4.00 25.25 -16.16
CA ALA A 367 -3.15 26.30 -16.73
C ALA A 367 -1.79 25.78 -17.23
N ASN A 368 -1.37 24.57 -16.85
CA ASN A 368 -0.01 24.06 -17.09
C ASN A 368 0.04 22.69 -17.78
N VAL A 369 -1.08 22.03 -18.00
CA VAL A 369 -1.15 20.70 -18.63
C VAL A 369 -1.98 20.80 -19.91
N LEU A 370 -1.65 20.00 -20.92
CA LEU A 370 -2.43 19.89 -22.14
C LEU A 370 -3.87 19.45 -21.83
N PRO A 371 -4.89 20.06 -22.45
CA PRO A 371 -6.30 19.74 -22.18
C PRO A 371 -6.64 18.26 -22.34
N GLU A 372 -6.02 17.57 -23.31
CA GLU A 372 -6.22 16.15 -23.58
C GLU A 372 -5.75 15.27 -22.40
N SER A 373 -4.63 15.63 -21.80
CA SER A 373 -4.09 14.90 -20.62
C SER A 373 -4.90 15.16 -19.36
N VAL A 374 -5.41 16.41 -19.18
CA VAL A 374 -6.30 16.72 -18.05
C VAL A 374 -7.63 15.97 -18.17
N ALA A 375 -8.18 15.86 -19.38
CA ALA A 375 -9.47 15.21 -19.63
C ALA A 375 -9.46 13.72 -19.27
N THR A 376 -8.30 13.05 -19.26
CA THR A 376 -8.14 11.63 -18.98
C THR A 376 -7.74 11.31 -17.53
N CYS A 377 -7.25 12.31 -16.77
CA CYS A 377 -6.76 12.13 -15.41
C CYS A 377 -7.77 12.59 -14.37
N ARG A 378 -8.14 11.71 -13.45
CA ARG A 378 -8.96 12.04 -12.28
C ARG A 378 -8.08 12.24 -11.05
N VAL A 379 -8.33 13.30 -10.28
CA VAL A 379 -7.68 13.51 -8.98
C VAL A 379 -8.71 13.23 -7.88
N VAL A 380 -8.45 12.23 -7.05
CA VAL A 380 -9.38 11.76 -6.01
C VAL A 380 -8.68 11.65 -4.65
N SER A 381 -9.45 11.68 -3.57
CA SER A 381 -8.91 11.42 -2.22
C SER A 381 -9.03 9.95 -1.87
N THR A 382 -8.04 9.41 -1.17
CA THR A 382 -8.10 8.07 -0.59
C THR A 382 -9.26 7.91 0.39
N THR A 383 -9.84 6.73 0.44
CA THR A 383 -10.78 6.29 1.48
C THR A 383 -10.13 5.38 2.52
N LEU A 384 -8.87 4.98 2.32
CA LEU A 384 -8.15 4.03 3.19
C LEU A 384 -7.48 4.71 4.40
N GLY A 385 -7.42 6.05 4.38
CA GLY A 385 -6.80 6.84 5.44
C GLY A 385 -5.31 6.52 5.62
N PHE A 386 -4.83 6.59 6.86
CA PHE A 386 -3.43 6.32 7.24
C PHE A 386 -3.09 4.83 7.35
N THR A 387 -3.94 3.94 6.88
CA THR A 387 -3.69 2.48 6.90
C THR A 387 -3.39 1.93 5.52
N ALA A 388 -3.30 2.78 4.49
CA ALA A 388 -3.14 2.36 3.10
C ALA A 388 -1.86 1.54 2.89
N GLY A 389 -0.71 2.01 3.40
CA GLY A 389 0.55 1.27 3.30
C GLY A 389 0.53 -0.07 4.03
N ALA A 390 -0.05 -0.11 5.24
CA ALA A 390 -0.23 -1.37 5.98
C ALA A 390 -1.14 -2.36 5.22
N ARG A 391 -2.26 -1.86 4.65
CA ARG A 391 -3.17 -2.69 3.83
C ARG A 391 -2.49 -3.22 2.59
N GLY A 392 -1.80 -2.35 1.84
CA GLY A 392 -1.07 -2.76 0.64
C GLY A 392 0.03 -3.76 0.94
N GLY A 393 0.72 -3.61 2.07
CA GLY A 393 1.68 -4.58 2.55
C GLY A 393 1.06 -5.95 2.83
N ALA A 394 -0.05 -6.01 3.56
CA ALA A 394 -0.79 -7.25 3.78
C ALA A 394 -1.27 -7.88 2.46
N MET A 395 -1.76 -7.08 1.52
CA MET A 395 -2.15 -7.55 0.18
C MET A 395 -0.98 -8.14 -0.60
N LEU A 396 0.22 -7.54 -0.56
CA LEU A 396 1.40 -8.12 -1.18
C LEU A 396 1.83 -9.44 -0.54
N ALA A 397 1.72 -9.57 0.78
CA ALA A 397 2.00 -10.82 1.45
C ALA A 397 0.97 -11.92 1.07
N ILE A 398 -0.30 -11.57 0.89
CA ILE A 398 -1.32 -12.47 0.32
C ILE A 398 -0.95 -12.90 -1.10
N ASP A 399 -0.44 -11.99 -1.94
CA ASP A 399 -0.03 -12.35 -3.30
C ASP A 399 1.08 -13.39 -3.33
N GLN A 400 1.98 -13.38 -2.36
CA GLN A 400 3.01 -14.42 -2.25
C GLN A 400 2.38 -15.79 -1.98
N VAL A 401 1.34 -15.87 -1.14
CA VAL A 401 0.57 -17.08 -0.90
C VAL A 401 -0.17 -17.53 -2.18
N LEU A 402 -0.78 -16.58 -2.91
CA LEU A 402 -1.44 -16.87 -4.19
C LEU A 402 -0.44 -17.33 -5.26
N ALA A 403 0.78 -16.81 -5.24
CA ALA A 403 1.84 -17.20 -6.17
C ALA A 403 2.45 -18.57 -5.83
N ASP A 404 2.58 -18.87 -4.55
CA ASP A 404 3.08 -20.16 -4.06
C ASP A 404 2.23 -20.69 -2.89
N PRO A 405 1.10 -21.37 -3.17
CA PRO A 405 0.27 -21.97 -2.13
C PRO A 405 0.97 -23.07 -1.31
N THR A 406 2.09 -23.61 -1.81
CA THR A 406 2.85 -24.65 -1.10
C THR A 406 3.60 -24.12 0.10
N SER A 407 3.83 -22.79 0.17
CA SER A 407 4.39 -22.11 1.35
C SER A 407 3.52 -22.26 2.61
N ILE A 408 2.23 -22.58 2.44
CA ILE A 408 1.28 -22.82 3.51
C ILE A 408 1.25 -24.31 3.84
N SER A 409 1.66 -24.70 5.05
CA SER A 409 1.62 -26.08 5.51
C SER A 409 0.20 -26.67 5.46
N LEU A 410 0.08 -27.98 5.37
CA LEU A 410 -1.22 -28.66 5.54
C LEU A 410 -1.74 -28.44 6.96
N LEU A 411 -3.07 -28.32 7.11
CA LEU A 411 -3.76 -28.22 8.40
C LEU A 411 -3.68 -29.54 9.17
#